data_025b33a2296b54240d2d156ce45085f9
#
_entry.id   025b33a2296b54240d2d156ce45085f9
#
_cell.length_a   1.000
_cell.length_b   1.000
_cell.length_c   1.000
_cell.angle_alpha   90.00
_cell.angle_beta   90.00
_cell.angle_gamma   90.00
#
_symmetry.space_group_name_H-M   'P 1'
#
loop_
_entity.id
_entity.type
_entity.pdbx_description
1 polymer ?
#
loop_
_entity_poly.entity_id
_entity_poly.type
_entity_poly.pdbx_seq_one_letter_code
_entity_poly.pdbx_strand_id
1 'polypeptide(L)' 'VEDILDLRTRKYGSMAYVDLVICVDKNLTVYKGHDIASNLEDIILKNMDFIKGITVHVEPYLNENKNYEN' A
#
# COMPACT_ATOMS: atom_id res chain seq x y z
N VAL A 1 -1.63 -7.34 -6.86
CA VAL A 1 -2.42 -6.20 -6.40
C VAL A 1 -3.71 -6.14 -7.19
N GLU A 2 -4.81 -6.24 -6.49
CA GLU A 2 -6.12 -6.16 -7.15
C GLU A 2 -6.54 -4.71 -7.31
N ASP A 3 -6.22 -3.88 -6.33
CA ASP A 3 -6.68 -2.51 -6.37
C ASP A 3 -5.94 -1.70 -5.33
N ILE A 4 -5.99 -0.40 -5.48
CA ILE A 4 -5.49 0.53 -4.48
C ILE A 4 -6.70 1.10 -3.77
N LEU A 5 -6.74 0.90 -2.46
CA LEU A 5 -7.90 1.31 -1.68
C LEU A 5 -7.75 2.72 -1.14
N ASP A 6 -6.55 3.13 -0.82
CA ASP A 6 -6.36 4.44 -0.21
C ASP A 6 -4.93 4.87 -0.40
N LEU A 7 -4.74 6.16 -0.47
CA LEU A 7 -3.42 6.75 -0.57
C LEU A 7 -3.43 8.04 0.22
N ARG A 8 -2.54 8.13 1.19
CA ARG A 8 -2.43 9.32 2.01
C ARG A 8 -1.00 9.79 2.05
N THR A 9 -0.83 11.09 2.03
CA THR A 9 0.49 11.68 2.12
C THR A 9 0.52 12.67 3.26
N ARG A 10 1.67 12.76 3.90
CA ARG A 10 1.93 13.75 4.93
C ARG A 10 3.23 14.43 4.58
N LYS A 11 3.24 15.75 4.67
CA LYS A 11 4.41 16.52 4.29
C LYS A 11 5.02 17.17 5.51
N TYR A 12 6.33 17.15 5.56
CA TYR A 12 7.10 17.82 6.60
C TYR A 12 8.20 18.59 5.90
N GLY A 13 7.98 19.87 5.69
CA GLY A 13 8.92 20.66 4.93
C GLY A 13 8.93 20.20 3.48
N SER A 14 10.10 19.88 2.98
CA SER A 14 10.24 19.41 1.61
C SER A 14 10.16 17.90 1.49
N MET A 15 9.91 17.20 2.60
CA MET A 15 9.87 15.76 2.59
C MET A 15 8.45 15.25 2.73
N ALA A 16 8.21 14.06 2.25
CA ALA A 16 6.87 13.47 2.31
C ALA A 16 6.94 12.05 2.82
N TYR A 17 5.88 11.65 3.50
CA TYR A 17 5.67 10.27 3.93
C TYR A 17 4.36 9.82 3.33
N VAL A 18 4.33 8.57 2.88
CA VAL A 18 3.19 8.04 2.14
C VAL A 18 2.65 6.80 2.84
N ASP A 19 1.35 6.75 3.02
CA ASP A 19 0.67 5.54 3.47
C ASP A 19 -0.19 5.06 2.32
N LEU A 20 -0.01 3.82 1.92
CA LEU A 20 -0.71 3.24 0.79
C LEU A 20 -1.42 1.98 1.25
N VAL A 21 -2.69 1.87 0.92
CA VAL A 21 -3.44 0.67 1.23
C VAL A 21 -3.80 0.00 -0.08
N ILE A 22 -3.34 -1.23 -0.25
CA ILE A 22 -3.64 -2.00 -1.45
C ILE A 22 -4.41 -3.25 -1.06
N CYS A 23 -5.14 -3.79 -2.00
CA CYS A 23 -5.76 -5.07 -1.75
C CYS A 23 -5.21 -6.11 -2.72
N VAL A 24 -5.15 -7.34 -2.24
CA VAL A 24 -4.63 -8.45 -2.99
C VAL A 24 -5.62 -9.59 -2.91
N ASP A 25 -5.42 -10.60 -3.76
CA ASP A 25 -6.26 -11.78 -3.73
C ASP A 25 -6.29 -12.34 -2.31
N LYS A 26 -7.47 -12.64 -1.80
CA LYS A 26 -7.62 -13.12 -0.44
C LYS A 26 -6.94 -14.47 -0.24
N ASN A 27 -6.68 -15.19 -1.30
CA ASN A 27 -6.02 -16.49 -1.21
C ASN A 27 -4.50 -16.38 -1.25
N LEU A 28 -3.99 -15.19 -1.41
CA LEU A 28 -2.55 -14.99 -1.42
C LEU A 28 -2.00 -15.23 -0.03
N THR A 29 -0.83 -15.83 0.05
CA THR A 29 -0.23 -16.07 1.37
C THR A 29 0.25 -14.74 1.96
N VAL A 30 0.37 -14.72 3.27
CA VAL A 30 0.91 -13.55 3.97
C VAL A 30 2.32 -13.25 3.45
N TYR A 31 3.07 -14.28 3.19
CA TYR A 31 4.43 -14.14 2.71
C TYR A 31 4.46 -13.41 1.36
N LYS A 32 3.58 -13.82 0.46
CA LYS A 32 3.51 -13.17 -0.84
C LYS A 32 3.00 -11.74 -0.74
N GLY A 33 2.06 -11.51 0.14
CA GLY A 33 1.56 -10.16 0.36
C GLY A 33 2.67 -9.25 0.87
N HIS A 34 3.49 -9.75 1.77
CA HIS A 34 4.61 -8.98 2.29
C HIS A 34 5.62 -8.67 1.19
N ASP A 35 5.87 -9.63 0.30
CA ASP A 35 6.76 -9.39 -0.82
C ASP A 35 6.27 -8.28 -1.73
N ILE A 36 4.98 -8.28 -2.01
CA ILE A 36 4.40 -7.25 -2.85
C ILE A 36 4.57 -5.88 -2.20
N ALA A 37 4.30 -5.80 -0.90
CA ALA A 37 4.44 -4.54 -0.19
C ALA A 37 5.88 -4.05 -0.21
N SER A 38 6.82 -4.94 0.05
CA SER A 38 8.23 -4.56 0.06
C SER A 38 8.70 -4.07 -1.30
N ASN A 39 8.25 -4.75 -2.36
CA ASN A 39 8.64 -4.35 -3.70
C ASN A 39 8.08 -2.98 -4.06
N LEU A 40 6.84 -2.71 -3.66
CA LEU A 40 6.26 -1.40 -3.92
C LEU A 40 6.99 -0.30 -3.17
N GLU A 41 7.34 -0.57 -1.91
CA GLU A 41 8.07 0.41 -1.13
C GLU A 41 9.40 0.73 -1.78
N ASP A 42 10.11 -0.29 -2.22
CA ASP A 42 11.40 -0.10 -2.86
C ASP A 42 11.28 0.72 -4.14
N ILE A 43 10.29 0.39 -4.96
CA ILE A 43 10.12 1.08 -6.23
C ILE A 43 9.83 2.55 -6.01
N ILE A 44 8.95 2.85 -5.06
CA ILE A 44 8.57 4.23 -4.82
C ILE A 44 9.72 5.01 -4.22
N LEU A 45 10.43 4.43 -3.27
CA LEU A 45 11.54 5.12 -2.64
C LEU A 45 12.67 5.38 -3.62
N LYS A 46 12.89 4.47 -4.56
CA LYS A 46 13.96 4.66 -5.53
C LYS A 46 13.63 5.73 -6.55
N ASN A 47 12.36 5.92 -6.86
CA ASN A 47 11.98 6.77 -7.95
C ASN A 47 11.52 8.16 -7.52
N MET A 48 11.37 8.39 -6.22
CA MET A 48 10.87 9.67 -5.74
C MET A 48 11.73 10.15 -4.58
N ASP A 49 12.66 11.02 -4.88
CA ASP A 49 13.64 11.48 -3.89
C ASP A 49 13.02 12.19 -2.73
N PHE A 50 11.90 12.88 -2.94
CA PHE A 50 11.31 13.66 -1.87
C PHE A 50 10.50 12.80 -0.89
N ILE A 51 10.31 11.53 -1.18
CA ILE A 51 9.60 10.65 -0.26
C ILE A 51 10.62 10.00 0.66
N LYS A 52 10.46 10.25 1.95
CA LYS A 52 11.37 9.74 2.95
C LYS A 52 10.92 8.43 3.56
N GLY A 53 9.66 8.15 3.51
CA GLY A 53 9.18 6.89 4.03
C GLY A 53 7.84 6.54 3.42
N ILE A 54 7.60 5.25 3.32
CA ILE A 54 6.34 4.76 2.79
C ILE A 54 5.95 3.52 3.55
N THR A 55 4.69 3.43 3.91
CA THR A 55 4.13 2.25 4.53
C THR A 55 3.05 1.71 3.60
N VAL A 56 3.15 0.44 3.26
CA VAL A 56 2.16 -0.22 2.42
C VAL A 56 1.38 -1.19 3.29
N HIS A 57 0.08 -0.97 3.38
CA HIS A 57 -0.82 -1.85 4.12
C HIS A 57 -1.46 -2.78 3.11
N VAL A 58 -1.44 -4.07 3.40
CA VAL A 58 -1.96 -5.07 2.48
C VAL A 58 -3.22 -5.64 3.08
N GLU A 59 -4.29 -5.63 2.32
CA GLU A 59 -5.56 -6.16 2.77
C GLU A 59 -6.11 -7.14 1.75
N PRO A 60 -6.85 -8.13 2.18
CA PRO A 60 -7.42 -9.09 1.24
C PRO A 60 -8.58 -8.48 0.48
N TYR A 61 -8.67 -8.84 -0.78
CA TYR A 61 -9.78 -8.41 -1.59
C TYR A 61 -10.96 -9.34 -1.35
N LEU A 62 -12.10 -8.79 -0.98
CA LEU A 62 -13.29 -9.56 -0.70
C LEU A 62 -14.38 -9.14 -1.67
N ASN A 63 -14.98 -10.10 -2.32
CA ASN A 63 -16.03 -9.81 -3.29
C ASN A 63 -17.22 -9.15 -2.66
N GLU A 64 -17.50 -9.52 -1.44
CA GLU A 64 -18.63 -8.95 -0.75
C GLU A 64 -18.22 -7.80 0.11
N ASN A 65 -17.17 -7.16 -0.24
CA ASN A 65 -16.59 -6.16 0.62
C ASN A 65 -17.42 -4.92 0.75
N LYS A 66 -18.40 -4.76 -0.06
CA LYS A 66 -19.27 -3.64 0.15
C LYS A 66 -19.81 -3.62 1.54
N ASN A 67 -19.71 -4.70 2.21
CA ASN A 67 -20.18 -4.75 3.57
C ASN A 67 -19.33 -3.99 4.52
N TYR A 68 -18.11 -3.71 4.17
CA TYR A 68 -17.33 -3.07 5.11
C TYR A 68 -17.37 -1.61 5.00
N GLU A 69 -18.04 -1.08 4.08
CA GLU A 69 -18.21 0.30 4.09
C GLU A 69 -19.11 0.73 5.12
N ASN A 70 -19.66 -0.07 5.83
CA ASN A 70 -20.62 0.30 6.83
C ASN A 70 -20.13 1.27 7.82
#